data_7b8f1ab2d9f06a077411cd7f1a0957be
#
_entry.id   7b8f1ab2d9f06a077411cd7f1a0957be
#
_cell.length_a   1.000
_cell.length_b   1.000
_cell.length_c   1.000
_cell.angle_alpha   90.00
_cell.angle_beta   90.00
_cell.angle_gamma   90.00
#
_symmetry.space_group_name_H-M   'P 1'
#
loop_
_entity.id
_entity.type
_entity.pdbx_description
1 polymer ?
#
loop_
_entity_poly.entity_id
_entity_poly.type
_entity_poly.pdbx_seq_one_letter_code
_entity_poly.pdbx_strand_id
1 'polypeptide(L)'
;MEKITKRLWNWASILDENTREQALRTSQMPFVRPHLALMPDAHLGAGATVGSVIPTEGAIMPAAVGVDIGCGMIAVKTQFNARDLQGRDLTVLRHSIERSVPLSAGVYNKTLSDTAKIRIAELEAMAGDRLSFYDKFKNDWRFQLGTLGSGNHFIEVTLDESDGVWLFLHSGSRGIGNKLAQHHIKIAKDLCERWYINLPDPDLAYLVEKTPEFDSYITDLNWAQHFALLNREEMMDRVVKDFAHFMGDGKPAIIDEVERINCHHNFTQKEFHMGRGVWLSRKGAIKADEGTPGLIPGSMGTASYVVVGKGNVPSFKSSPHGAGRVYGRNQARKTFTIEDLDKAMVGIEYKRSAAFLDEIPGAYKDIDVVMDDAKDLVEIRHTLRQIVNVKGNRPRTTPRNTKCPADIGGALRCRDQSGKRRSVRKAQIRLVQLFDVDVLEGHDAYVFHESRRAVHVPHPGVGHPQLEVDLPV
;
A
#
# COMPACT_ATOMS: atom_id res chain seq x y z
N MET A 1 19.56 8.16 17.15
CA MET A 1 18.94 9.16 16.26
C MET A 1 19.99 10.17 15.79
N GLU A 2 20.07 10.41 14.48
CA GLU A 2 20.98 11.32 13.80
C GLU A 2 20.22 12.49 13.15
N LYS A 3 20.73 13.72 13.26
CA LYS A 3 20.18 14.88 12.54
C LYS A 3 20.99 15.09 11.26
N ILE A 4 20.54 14.49 10.14
CA ILE A 4 21.20 14.64 8.83
C ILE A 4 21.17 16.12 8.41
N THR A 5 20.01 16.78 8.57
CA THR A 5 19.85 18.23 8.41
C THR A 5 18.89 18.77 9.47
N LYS A 6 18.71 20.10 9.51
CA LYS A 6 17.70 20.72 10.38
C LYS A 6 16.28 20.16 10.14
N ARG A 7 15.99 19.66 8.90
CA ARG A 7 14.66 19.21 8.46
C ARG A 7 14.59 17.70 8.15
N LEU A 8 15.66 16.93 8.41
CA LEU A 8 15.70 15.49 8.20
C LEU A 8 16.40 14.80 9.38
N TRP A 9 15.66 14.00 10.13
CA TRP A 9 16.15 13.24 11.28
C TRP A 9 16.02 11.75 10.99
N ASN A 10 17.02 10.98 11.38
CA ASN A 10 17.18 9.58 11.03
C ASN A 10 17.39 8.69 12.24
N TRP A 11 16.66 7.60 12.34
CA TRP A 11 16.83 6.53 13.32
C TRP A 11 17.50 5.27 12.76
N ALA A 12 17.58 5.13 11.41
CA ALA A 12 18.17 3.95 10.78
C ALA A 12 19.70 3.98 10.86
N SER A 13 20.32 2.92 11.39
CA SER A 13 21.76 2.69 11.28
C SER A 13 22.18 2.25 9.87
N ILE A 14 21.26 1.57 9.16
CA ILE A 14 21.43 1.12 7.77
C ILE A 14 20.57 2.02 6.87
N LEU A 15 21.21 2.96 6.16
CA LEU A 15 20.54 3.89 5.24
C LEU A 15 21.38 4.02 3.96
N ASP A 16 20.88 3.53 2.82
CA ASP A 16 21.56 3.70 1.53
C ASP A 16 21.43 5.13 0.99
N GLU A 17 22.37 5.54 0.13
CA GLU A 17 22.45 6.93 -0.35
C GLU A 17 21.21 7.32 -1.18
N ASN A 18 20.65 6.43 -2.00
CA ASN A 18 19.47 6.77 -2.80
C ASN A 18 18.26 7.04 -1.90
N THR A 19 18.10 6.27 -0.83
CA THR A 19 17.07 6.47 0.19
C THR A 19 17.25 7.80 0.92
N ARG A 20 18.50 8.12 1.29
CA ARG A 20 18.87 9.38 1.91
C ARG A 20 18.56 10.58 1.02
N GLU A 21 18.95 10.53 -0.25
CA GLU A 21 18.66 11.58 -1.23
C GLU A 21 17.15 11.77 -1.45
N GLN A 22 16.38 10.67 -1.55
CA GLN A 22 14.92 10.74 -1.67
C GLN A 22 14.29 11.44 -0.46
N ALA A 23 14.72 11.10 0.75
CA ALA A 23 14.25 11.73 1.98
C ALA A 23 14.65 13.21 2.05
N LEU A 24 15.85 13.57 1.61
CA LEU A 24 16.31 14.96 1.52
C LEU A 24 15.39 15.78 0.62
N ARG A 25 15.08 15.30 -0.61
CA ARG A 25 14.15 15.99 -1.52
C ARG A 25 12.79 16.20 -0.89
N THR A 26 12.24 15.18 -0.22
CA THR A 26 10.95 15.28 0.47
C THR A 26 11.00 16.29 1.62
N SER A 27 12.07 16.31 2.42
CA SER A 27 12.23 17.21 3.55
C SER A 27 12.36 18.69 3.14
N GLN A 28 12.75 18.96 1.88
CA GLN A 28 12.90 20.31 1.34
C GLN A 28 11.58 20.95 0.92
N MET A 29 10.49 20.18 0.82
CA MET A 29 9.17 20.74 0.49
C MET A 29 8.79 21.81 1.52
N PRO A 30 8.30 23.00 1.10
CA PRO A 30 8.15 24.16 1.98
C PRO A 30 7.19 23.94 3.15
N PHE A 31 6.21 23.07 2.95
CA PHE A 31 5.17 22.75 3.93
C PHE A 31 5.50 21.52 4.80
N VAL A 32 6.61 20.81 4.57
CA VAL A 32 7.07 19.74 5.48
C VAL A 32 7.76 20.37 6.68
N ARG A 33 7.11 20.40 7.83
CA ARG A 33 7.58 21.06 9.05
C ARG A 33 7.15 20.33 10.32
N PRO A 34 7.95 20.32 11.38
CA PRO A 34 9.27 20.95 11.51
C PRO A 34 10.39 20.17 10.83
N HIS A 35 10.30 18.82 10.76
CA HIS A 35 11.26 17.92 10.12
C HIS A 35 10.57 16.65 9.65
N LEU A 36 11.14 15.96 8.70
CA LEU A 36 10.82 14.59 8.32
C LEU A 36 11.61 13.63 9.22
N ALA A 37 10.96 12.57 9.73
CA ALA A 37 11.61 11.52 10.51
C ALA A 37 11.70 10.23 9.70
N LEU A 38 12.92 9.67 9.59
CA LEU A 38 13.17 8.34 9.02
C LEU A 38 13.21 7.31 10.12
N MET A 39 12.39 6.27 9.97
CA MET A 39 12.34 5.14 10.89
C MET A 39 13.47 4.15 10.60
N PRO A 40 13.83 3.26 11.54
CA PRO A 40 14.90 2.26 11.38
C PRO A 40 14.84 1.43 10.11
N ASP A 41 13.66 1.11 9.64
CA ASP A 41 13.39 0.32 8.43
C ASP A 41 13.37 1.15 7.13
N ALA A 42 13.80 2.40 7.16
CA ALA A 42 13.76 3.29 6.00
C ALA A 42 14.45 2.71 4.76
N HIS A 43 13.73 2.75 3.62
CA HIS A 43 14.24 2.27 2.34
C HIS A 43 13.57 3.00 1.16
N LEU A 44 14.15 2.88 -0.04
CA LEU A 44 13.66 3.55 -1.24
C LEU A 44 12.22 3.15 -1.56
N GLY A 45 11.35 4.12 -1.81
CA GLY A 45 9.94 3.93 -2.13
C GLY A 45 9.48 4.71 -3.34
N ALA A 46 8.32 4.37 -3.92
CA ALA A 46 7.67 5.20 -4.92
C ALA A 46 7.05 6.44 -4.26
N GLY A 47 7.32 7.62 -4.79
CA GLY A 47 6.81 8.90 -4.30
C GLY A 47 7.61 9.46 -3.12
N ALA A 48 7.75 8.75 -2.03
CA ALA A 48 8.57 9.10 -0.88
C ALA A 48 9.17 7.85 -0.25
N THR A 49 10.20 8.02 0.57
CA THR A 49 10.86 6.95 1.33
C THR A 49 9.84 6.16 2.15
N VAL A 50 9.87 4.83 2.07
CA VAL A 50 9.16 3.95 3.01
C VAL A 50 9.93 3.95 4.34
N GLY A 51 9.24 3.89 5.47
CA GLY A 51 9.81 4.14 6.77
C GLY A 51 9.94 5.65 7.05
N SER A 52 9.05 6.49 6.51
CA SER A 52 9.07 7.92 6.76
C SER A 52 7.80 8.43 7.44
N VAL A 53 7.99 9.41 8.32
CA VAL A 53 6.93 10.18 8.98
C VAL A 53 7.04 11.62 8.51
N ILE A 54 6.03 12.09 7.82
CA ILE A 54 6.05 13.34 7.04
C ILE A 54 4.95 14.27 7.57
N PRO A 55 5.27 15.21 8.46
CA PRO A 55 4.34 16.24 8.89
C PRO A 55 4.22 17.34 7.84
N THR A 56 3.00 17.69 7.45
CA THR A 56 2.74 18.77 6.50
C THR A 56 1.76 19.80 7.06
N GLU A 57 1.98 21.07 6.74
CA GLU A 57 1.13 22.19 7.13
C GLU A 57 0.48 22.81 5.87
N GLY A 58 -0.84 22.85 5.80
CA GLY A 58 -1.57 23.47 4.69
C GLY A 58 -1.51 22.75 3.34
N ALA A 59 -0.94 21.56 3.27
CA ALA A 59 -0.87 20.75 2.06
C ALA A 59 -0.70 19.27 2.38
N ILE A 60 -0.97 18.40 1.39
CA ILE A 60 -0.74 16.95 1.48
C ILE A 60 -0.20 16.42 0.17
N MET A 61 0.72 15.46 0.22
CA MET A 61 1.28 14.77 -0.95
C MET A 61 0.66 13.37 -1.08
N PRO A 62 -0.28 13.11 -2.00
CA PRO A 62 -0.94 11.80 -2.10
C PRO A 62 0.03 10.64 -2.30
N ALA A 63 1.10 10.81 -3.08
CA ALA A 63 2.10 9.77 -3.29
C ALA A 63 2.96 9.48 -2.04
N ALA A 64 3.06 10.42 -1.10
CA ALA A 64 3.78 10.24 0.16
C ALA A 64 3.03 9.36 1.17
N VAL A 65 1.72 9.18 1.02
CA VAL A 65 0.95 8.19 1.80
C VAL A 65 1.18 6.77 1.26
N GLY A 66 1.42 6.65 -0.05
CA GLY A 66 1.57 5.39 -0.77
C GLY A 66 0.29 4.91 -1.43
N VAL A 67 0.45 4.00 -2.39
CA VAL A 67 -0.70 3.49 -3.19
C VAL A 67 -1.50 2.40 -2.49
N ASP A 68 -0.98 1.79 -1.44
CA ASP A 68 -1.73 0.85 -0.58
C ASP A 68 -2.16 1.58 0.70
N ILE A 69 -3.17 2.46 0.53
CA ILE A 69 -3.73 3.27 1.62
C ILE A 69 -4.22 2.36 2.74
N GLY A 70 -3.91 2.68 3.98
CA GLY A 70 -4.36 1.93 5.15
C GLY A 70 -3.74 0.54 5.29
N CYS A 71 -2.69 0.19 4.49
CA CYS A 71 -1.96 -1.05 4.74
C CYS A 71 -1.52 -1.12 6.19
N GLY A 72 -1.57 -2.32 6.77
CA GLY A 72 -1.32 -2.52 8.19
C GLY A 72 -1.42 -3.97 8.61
N MET A 73 -1.29 -4.21 9.89
CA MET A 73 -1.26 -5.53 10.50
C MET A 73 -2.39 -5.70 11.50
N ILE A 74 -2.82 -6.94 11.66
CA ILE A 74 -3.68 -7.37 12.78
C ILE A 74 -3.12 -8.67 13.36
N ALA A 75 -3.15 -8.79 14.69
CA ALA A 75 -2.79 -10.00 15.39
C ALA A 75 -3.78 -10.31 16.51
N VAL A 76 -4.00 -11.60 16.75
CA VAL A 76 -4.87 -12.12 17.81
C VAL A 76 -4.09 -13.14 18.62
N LYS A 77 -3.97 -12.91 19.94
CA LYS A 77 -3.49 -13.90 20.91
C LYS A 77 -4.63 -14.81 21.31
N THR A 78 -4.41 -16.11 21.21
CA THR A 78 -5.38 -17.11 21.65
C THR A 78 -5.01 -17.67 23.03
N GLN A 79 -5.91 -18.43 23.64
CA GLN A 79 -5.62 -19.15 24.88
C GLN A 79 -4.74 -20.40 24.69
N PHE A 80 -4.49 -20.81 23.44
CA PHE A 80 -3.72 -22.02 23.13
C PHE A 80 -2.21 -21.78 23.19
N ASN A 81 -1.45 -22.88 23.31
CA ASN A 81 0.00 -22.88 23.31
C ASN A 81 0.55 -23.99 22.40
N ALA A 82 1.88 -24.06 22.22
CA ALA A 82 2.52 -25.00 21.33
C ALA A 82 2.21 -26.48 21.65
N ARG A 83 1.94 -26.81 22.93
CA ARG A 83 1.59 -28.19 23.32
C ARG A 83 0.24 -28.62 22.77
N ASP A 84 -0.70 -27.68 22.66
CA ASP A 84 -2.05 -27.93 22.10
C ASP A 84 -1.99 -28.23 20.60
N LEU A 85 -0.89 -27.82 19.92
CA LEU A 85 -0.63 -28.08 18.51
C LEU A 85 0.15 -29.37 18.27
N GLN A 86 0.67 -30.00 19.33
CA GLN A 86 1.53 -31.18 19.19
C GLN A 86 0.78 -32.34 18.56
N GLY A 87 1.39 -32.96 17.55
CA GLY A 87 0.78 -34.09 16.81
C GLY A 87 -0.27 -33.70 15.77
N ARG A 88 -0.58 -32.40 15.62
CA ARG A 88 -1.51 -31.89 14.60
C ARG A 88 -0.77 -31.58 13.30
N ASP A 89 -1.38 -31.89 12.17
CA ASP A 89 -0.83 -31.57 10.84
C ASP A 89 -1.13 -30.11 10.46
N LEU A 90 -0.15 -29.22 10.58
CA LEU A 90 -0.27 -27.80 10.26
C LEU A 90 -0.60 -27.55 8.77
N THR A 91 -0.35 -28.52 7.87
CA THR A 91 -0.75 -28.45 6.45
C THR A 91 -2.26 -28.33 6.30
N VAL A 92 -3.02 -29.01 7.18
CA VAL A 92 -4.49 -28.92 7.20
C VAL A 92 -4.95 -27.50 7.52
N LEU A 93 -4.34 -26.86 8.53
CA LEU A 93 -4.64 -25.48 8.89
C LEU A 93 -4.30 -24.53 7.76
N ARG A 94 -3.07 -24.63 7.19
CA ARG A 94 -2.66 -23.80 6.05
C ARG A 94 -3.66 -23.90 4.90
N HIS A 95 -4.04 -25.12 4.51
CA HIS A 95 -5.01 -25.33 3.44
C HIS A 95 -6.41 -24.79 3.77
N SER A 96 -6.84 -24.81 5.05
CA SER A 96 -8.10 -24.22 5.47
C SER A 96 -8.07 -22.69 5.25
N ILE A 97 -7.03 -22.03 5.73
CA ILE A 97 -6.82 -20.59 5.54
C ILE A 97 -6.77 -20.23 4.04
N GLU A 98 -6.03 -21.01 3.22
CA GLU A 98 -5.94 -20.79 1.76
C GLU A 98 -7.30 -20.92 1.04
N ARG A 99 -8.24 -21.69 1.58
CA ARG A 99 -9.61 -21.83 1.04
C ARG A 99 -10.54 -20.72 1.48
N SER A 100 -10.45 -20.29 2.74
CA SER A 100 -11.38 -19.31 3.33
C SER A 100 -11.04 -17.87 2.95
N VAL A 101 -9.75 -17.58 2.76
CA VAL A 101 -9.25 -16.24 2.38
C VAL A 101 -8.73 -16.26 0.95
N PRO A 102 -9.36 -15.55 0.00
CA PRO A 102 -8.84 -15.42 -1.35
C PRO A 102 -7.45 -14.79 -1.37
N LEU A 103 -6.48 -15.53 -1.91
CA LEU A 103 -5.08 -15.12 -2.02
C LEU A 103 -4.76 -14.59 -3.42
N SER A 104 -3.66 -13.85 -3.54
CA SER A 104 -3.10 -13.35 -4.79
C SER A 104 -3.76 -12.09 -5.35
N ALA A 105 -2.99 -11.34 -6.16
CA ALA A 105 -3.50 -10.14 -6.79
C ALA A 105 -4.58 -10.47 -7.83
N GLY A 106 -5.70 -9.73 -7.80
CA GLY A 106 -6.82 -9.93 -8.72
C GLY A 106 -7.72 -11.14 -8.41
N VAL A 107 -7.49 -11.83 -7.28
CA VAL A 107 -8.37 -12.89 -6.80
C VAL A 107 -9.27 -12.30 -5.71
N TYR A 108 -10.58 -12.48 -5.87
CA TYR A 108 -11.61 -11.90 -5.02
C TYR A 108 -12.56 -12.97 -4.52
N ASN A 109 -13.42 -12.61 -3.56
CA ASN A 109 -14.50 -13.49 -3.10
C ASN A 109 -15.44 -13.81 -4.27
N LYS A 110 -15.99 -15.02 -4.29
CA LYS A 110 -17.07 -15.40 -5.20
C LYS A 110 -18.44 -15.15 -4.57
N THR A 111 -18.53 -15.26 -3.25
CA THR A 111 -19.69 -15.00 -2.42
C THR A 111 -19.25 -14.22 -1.18
N LEU A 112 -20.15 -13.42 -0.64
CA LEU A 112 -19.89 -12.62 0.56
C LEU A 112 -20.43 -13.36 1.79
N SER A 113 -19.61 -13.43 2.85
CA SER A 113 -20.03 -13.87 4.19
C SER A 113 -21.00 -12.85 4.81
N ASP A 114 -21.75 -13.25 5.84
CA ASP A 114 -22.67 -12.34 6.52
C ASP A 114 -21.88 -11.23 7.26
N THR A 115 -20.73 -11.55 7.84
CA THR A 115 -19.82 -10.54 8.42
C THR A 115 -19.31 -9.54 7.39
N ALA A 116 -18.95 -10.00 6.19
CA ALA A 116 -18.56 -9.11 5.09
C ALA A 116 -19.71 -8.19 4.64
N LYS A 117 -20.95 -8.69 4.56
CA LYS A 117 -22.14 -7.87 4.20
C LYS A 117 -22.37 -6.75 5.21
N ILE A 118 -22.22 -7.01 6.51
CA ILE A 118 -22.35 -6.00 7.57
C ILE A 118 -21.29 -4.90 7.39
N ARG A 119 -20.03 -5.28 7.20
CA ARG A 119 -18.91 -4.34 6.98
C ARG A 119 -19.05 -3.55 5.68
N ILE A 120 -19.59 -4.17 4.63
CA ILE A 120 -19.89 -3.50 3.36
C ILE A 120 -20.97 -2.44 3.58
N ALA A 121 -22.04 -2.73 4.30
CA ALA A 121 -23.09 -1.76 4.60
C ALA A 121 -22.54 -0.56 5.38
N GLU A 122 -21.62 -0.77 6.32
CA GLU A 122 -20.91 0.30 7.03
C GLU A 122 -20.09 1.17 6.06
N LEU A 123 -19.34 0.55 5.14
CA LEU A 123 -18.54 1.25 4.13
C LEU A 123 -19.41 2.01 3.12
N GLU A 124 -20.55 1.48 2.73
CA GLU A 124 -21.52 2.15 1.86
C GLU A 124 -22.13 3.38 2.55
N ALA A 125 -22.51 3.24 3.82
CA ALA A 125 -22.99 4.36 4.62
C ALA A 125 -21.93 5.46 4.78
N MET A 126 -20.67 5.09 5.02
CA MET A 126 -19.54 6.04 5.10
C MET A 126 -19.25 6.71 3.74
N ALA A 127 -19.42 6.00 2.63
CA ALA A 127 -19.17 6.55 1.30
C ALA A 127 -20.19 7.66 0.92
N GLY A 128 -21.45 7.54 1.35
CA GLY A 128 -22.49 8.52 1.01
C GLY A 128 -22.53 8.82 -0.50
N ASP A 129 -22.51 10.10 -0.87
CA ASP A 129 -22.55 10.53 -2.28
C ASP A 129 -21.34 10.04 -3.11
N ARG A 130 -20.22 9.67 -2.46
CA ARG A 130 -19.02 9.13 -3.13
C ARG A 130 -19.21 7.70 -3.64
N LEU A 131 -20.23 6.97 -3.17
CA LEU A 131 -20.46 5.58 -3.54
C LEU A 131 -20.53 5.38 -5.05
N SER A 132 -21.25 6.25 -5.76
CA SER A 132 -21.37 6.21 -7.22
C SER A 132 -20.02 6.38 -7.95
N PHE A 133 -19.07 7.08 -7.34
CA PHE A 133 -17.71 7.21 -7.85
C PHE A 133 -16.89 5.94 -7.61
N TYR A 134 -17.00 5.31 -6.43
CA TYR A 134 -16.30 4.07 -6.13
C TYR A 134 -16.77 2.90 -7.01
N ASP A 135 -18.06 2.88 -7.34
CA ASP A 135 -18.67 1.84 -8.19
C ASP A 135 -18.24 1.94 -9.66
N LYS A 136 -17.68 3.07 -10.11
CA LYS A 136 -17.11 3.20 -11.48
C LYS A 136 -15.81 2.45 -11.68
N PHE A 137 -15.12 2.07 -10.60
CA PHE A 137 -13.86 1.34 -10.74
C PHE A 137 -14.11 -0.10 -11.17
N LYS A 138 -13.37 -0.57 -12.15
CA LYS A 138 -13.38 -1.96 -12.59
C LYS A 138 -13.11 -2.91 -11.41
N ASN A 139 -13.84 -3.98 -11.31
CA ASN A 139 -13.85 -4.94 -10.20
C ASN A 139 -14.51 -4.37 -8.95
N ASP A 140 -15.72 -4.85 -8.70
CA ASP A 140 -16.52 -4.43 -7.54
C ASP A 140 -15.68 -4.55 -6.25
N TRP A 141 -15.56 -3.43 -5.56
CA TRP A 141 -14.77 -3.32 -4.34
C TRP A 141 -15.34 -4.16 -3.19
N ARG A 142 -16.64 -4.45 -3.21
CA ARG A 142 -17.30 -5.26 -2.17
C ARG A 142 -16.72 -6.67 -2.11
N PHE A 143 -16.43 -7.26 -3.28
CA PHE A 143 -15.82 -8.59 -3.36
C PHE A 143 -14.31 -8.60 -3.04
N GLN A 144 -13.69 -7.43 -2.88
CA GLN A 144 -12.29 -7.32 -2.45
C GLN A 144 -12.14 -7.39 -0.92
N LEU A 145 -13.21 -7.10 -0.15
CA LEU A 145 -13.19 -7.14 1.31
C LEU A 145 -12.99 -8.58 1.80
N GLY A 146 -12.08 -8.78 2.76
CA GLY A 146 -11.72 -10.11 3.25
C GLY A 146 -10.80 -10.89 2.30
N THR A 147 -9.98 -10.20 1.49
CA THR A 147 -8.98 -10.83 0.60
C THR A 147 -7.56 -10.37 0.94
N LEU A 148 -6.57 -11.27 0.80
CA LEU A 148 -5.19 -11.01 1.21
C LEU A 148 -4.42 -10.16 0.20
N GLY A 149 -4.44 -10.54 -1.07
CA GLY A 149 -3.59 -9.98 -2.11
C GLY A 149 -2.25 -10.68 -2.27
N SER A 150 -1.19 -9.93 -2.52
CA SER A 150 0.13 -10.49 -2.84
C SER A 150 1.28 -9.56 -2.42
N GLY A 151 2.50 -9.99 -2.65
CA GLY A 151 3.70 -9.25 -2.29
C GLY A 151 4.06 -9.45 -0.83
N ASN A 152 4.23 -8.36 -0.09
CA ASN A 152 4.54 -8.40 1.34
C ASN A 152 3.34 -8.78 2.24
N HIS A 153 2.14 -8.97 1.68
CA HIS A 153 0.98 -9.44 2.45
C HIS A 153 1.13 -10.93 2.80
N PHE A 154 0.70 -11.28 4.01
CA PHE A 154 0.79 -12.63 4.54
C PHE A 154 -0.28 -12.91 5.61
N ILE A 155 -0.48 -14.18 5.92
CA ILE A 155 -1.16 -14.66 7.12
C ILE A 155 -0.21 -15.66 7.77
N GLU A 156 0.01 -15.54 9.07
CA GLU A 156 0.91 -16.40 9.84
C GLU A 156 0.22 -16.92 11.09
N VAL A 157 0.62 -18.14 11.48
CA VAL A 157 0.42 -18.64 12.84
C VAL A 157 1.79 -18.65 13.49
N THR A 158 1.89 -18.05 14.66
CA THR A 158 3.16 -17.82 15.35
C THR A 158 3.07 -18.23 16.81
N LEU A 159 4.23 -18.42 17.42
CA LEU A 159 4.39 -18.69 18.84
C LEU A 159 5.18 -17.55 19.48
N ASP A 160 4.72 -17.04 20.63
CA ASP A 160 5.50 -16.10 21.43
C ASP A 160 6.62 -16.81 22.25
N GLU A 161 7.39 -16.05 23.01
CA GLU A 161 8.49 -16.55 23.87
C GLU A 161 8.02 -17.49 24.99
N SER A 162 6.72 -17.51 25.30
CA SER A 162 6.07 -18.40 26.24
C SER A 162 5.32 -19.55 25.55
N ASP A 163 5.58 -19.76 24.25
CA ASP A 163 4.90 -20.70 23.37
C ASP A 163 3.40 -20.46 23.19
N GLY A 164 2.89 -19.26 23.53
CA GLY A 164 1.50 -18.84 23.28
C GLY A 164 1.23 -18.67 21.79
N VAL A 165 0.07 -19.15 21.32
CA VAL A 165 -0.31 -19.10 19.90
C VAL A 165 -0.92 -17.77 19.53
N TRP A 166 -0.36 -17.16 18.47
CA TRP A 166 -0.87 -15.95 17.85
C TRP A 166 -1.25 -16.20 16.38
N LEU A 167 -2.35 -15.56 15.96
CA LEU A 167 -2.75 -15.44 14.56
C LEU A 167 -2.37 -14.04 14.10
N PHE A 168 -1.59 -13.92 13.02
CA PHE A 168 -1.02 -12.64 12.58
C PHE A 168 -1.23 -12.47 11.09
N LEU A 169 -1.65 -11.29 10.62
CA LEU A 169 -1.76 -11.01 9.20
C LEU A 169 -1.44 -9.57 8.82
N HIS A 170 -1.01 -9.38 7.58
CA HIS A 170 -0.66 -8.11 6.97
C HIS A 170 -1.41 -7.93 5.66
N SER A 171 -2.22 -6.86 5.54
CA SER A 171 -2.92 -6.51 4.31
C SER A 171 -3.41 -5.05 4.32
N GLY A 172 -3.87 -4.55 3.16
CA GLY A 172 -4.27 -3.16 2.96
C GLY A 172 -5.62 -2.99 2.25
N SER A 173 -5.81 -1.83 1.63
CA SER A 173 -7.07 -1.43 0.98
C SER A 173 -7.34 -2.05 -0.38
N ARG A 174 -6.56 -3.03 -0.78
CA ARG A 174 -6.74 -3.79 -2.01
C ARG A 174 -6.68 -2.90 -3.28
N GLY A 175 -7.29 -3.39 -4.37
CA GLY A 175 -7.33 -2.69 -5.65
C GLY A 175 -8.09 -1.38 -5.61
N ILE A 176 -9.12 -1.26 -4.79
CA ILE A 176 -9.91 -0.02 -4.69
C ILE A 176 -9.07 1.13 -4.12
N GLY A 177 -8.40 0.93 -2.97
CA GLY A 177 -7.54 1.96 -2.39
C GLY A 177 -6.38 2.36 -3.30
N ASN A 178 -5.79 1.39 -4.03
CA ASN A 178 -4.77 1.70 -5.03
C ASN A 178 -5.29 2.63 -6.14
N LYS A 179 -6.50 2.40 -6.64
CA LYS A 179 -7.12 3.24 -7.68
C LYS A 179 -7.46 4.63 -7.17
N LEU A 180 -7.97 4.74 -5.94
CA LEU A 180 -8.20 6.04 -5.30
C LEU A 180 -6.89 6.82 -5.13
N ALA A 181 -5.83 6.17 -4.64
CA ALA A 181 -4.51 6.78 -4.52
C ALA A 181 -3.99 7.30 -5.86
N GLN A 182 -4.03 6.47 -6.92
CA GLN A 182 -3.58 6.85 -8.25
C GLN A 182 -4.40 7.99 -8.84
N HIS A 183 -5.72 8.01 -8.63
CA HIS A 183 -6.59 9.10 -9.05
C HIS A 183 -6.14 10.44 -8.47
N HIS A 184 -5.92 10.51 -7.16
CA HIS A 184 -5.51 11.75 -6.50
C HIS A 184 -4.05 12.13 -6.74
N ILE A 185 -3.15 11.15 -6.92
CA ILE A 185 -1.77 11.40 -7.36
C ILE A 185 -1.78 12.08 -8.74
N LYS A 186 -2.62 11.61 -9.66
CA LYS A 186 -2.77 12.23 -10.98
C LYS A 186 -3.28 13.65 -10.86
N ILE A 187 -4.36 13.89 -10.10
CA ILE A 187 -4.91 15.25 -9.88
C ILE A 187 -3.83 16.18 -9.33
N ALA A 188 -3.08 15.76 -8.32
CA ALA A 188 -2.01 16.58 -7.75
C ALA A 188 -0.93 16.93 -8.78
N LYS A 189 -0.51 15.96 -9.62
CA LYS A 189 0.45 16.18 -10.70
C LYS A 189 -0.09 17.15 -11.75
N ASP A 190 -1.31 16.96 -12.22
CA ASP A 190 -1.96 17.80 -13.22
C ASP A 190 -2.11 19.26 -12.71
N LEU A 191 -2.41 19.46 -11.42
CA LEU A 191 -2.50 20.79 -10.80
C LEU A 191 -1.12 21.45 -10.69
N CYS A 192 -0.10 20.75 -10.21
CA CYS A 192 1.26 21.28 -10.11
C CYS A 192 1.82 21.66 -11.50
N GLU A 193 1.56 20.85 -12.52
CA GLU A 193 1.95 21.12 -13.89
C GLU A 193 1.21 22.35 -14.45
N ARG A 194 -0.11 22.45 -14.27
CA ARG A 194 -0.93 23.59 -14.69
C ARG A 194 -0.48 24.92 -14.07
N TRP A 195 -0.03 24.88 -12.82
CA TRP A 195 0.43 26.06 -12.10
C TRP A 195 1.94 26.32 -12.26
N TYR A 196 2.62 25.55 -13.13
CA TYR A 196 4.07 25.68 -13.40
C TYR A 196 4.92 25.55 -12.12
N ILE A 197 4.50 24.68 -11.16
CA ILE A 197 5.24 24.44 -9.94
C ILE A 197 6.42 23.53 -10.24
N ASN A 198 7.63 24.03 -10.03
CA ASN A 198 8.84 23.23 -10.17
C ASN A 198 9.05 22.40 -8.90
N LEU A 199 8.83 21.09 -9.01
CA LEU A 199 9.00 20.13 -7.92
C LEU A 199 10.41 19.49 -7.99
N PRO A 200 11.04 19.23 -6.83
CA PRO A 200 12.34 18.50 -6.80
C PRO A 200 12.18 17.04 -7.26
N ASP A 201 10.98 16.50 -7.22
CA ASP A 201 10.58 15.20 -7.74
C ASP A 201 9.08 15.28 -8.12
N PRO A 202 8.67 14.87 -9.34
CA PRO A 202 7.26 14.90 -9.77
C PRO A 202 6.31 14.12 -8.84
N ASP A 203 6.81 13.12 -8.13
CA ASP A 203 6.02 12.34 -7.18
C ASP A 203 5.73 13.09 -5.85
N LEU A 204 6.36 14.27 -5.65
CA LEU A 204 6.06 15.16 -4.52
C LEU A 204 4.94 16.17 -4.84
N ALA A 205 4.19 15.94 -5.93
CA ALA A 205 3.01 16.73 -6.24
C ALA A 205 2.01 16.69 -5.08
N TYR A 206 1.38 17.83 -4.81
CA TYR A 206 0.60 18.05 -3.61
C TYR A 206 -0.75 18.73 -3.86
N LEU A 207 -1.65 18.57 -2.91
CA LEU A 207 -2.94 19.23 -2.83
C LEU A 207 -2.92 20.24 -1.69
N VAL A 208 -3.45 21.42 -1.93
CA VAL A 208 -3.46 22.53 -0.95
C VAL A 208 -4.71 22.42 -0.07
N GLU A 209 -4.55 22.55 1.25
CA GLU A 209 -5.65 22.51 2.23
C GLU A 209 -6.70 23.59 1.90
N LYS A 210 -7.97 23.30 2.09
CA LYS A 210 -9.13 24.13 1.76
C LYS A 210 -9.42 24.28 0.27
N THR A 211 -8.93 23.36 -0.57
CA THR A 211 -9.36 23.24 -1.97
C THR A 211 -10.27 22.01 -2.11
N PRO A 212 -11.20 22.03 -3.09
CA PRO A 212 -12.09 20.87 -3.34
C PRO A 212 -11.35 19.57 -3.61
N GLU A 213 -10.19 19.64 -4.27
CA GLU A 213 -9.35 18.47 -4.56
C GLU A 213 -8.73 17.90 -3.30
N PHE A 214 -8.31 18.74 -2.37
CA PHE A 214 -7.82 18.33 -1.07
C PHE A 214 -8.92 17.65 -0.25
N ASP A 215 -10.09 18.27 -0.15
CA ASP A 215 -11.22 17.75 0.62
C ASP A 215 -11.71 16.41 0.05
N SER A 216 -11.77 16.30 -1.29
CA SER A 216 -12.08 15.04 -1.99
C SER A 216 -11.06 13.96 -1.67
N TYR A 217 -9.75 14.30 -1.66
CA TYR A 217 -8.71 13.35 -1.31
C TYR A 217 -8.81 12.86 0.14
N ILE A 218 -9.02 13.77 1.10
CA ILE A 218 -9.15 13.39 2.52
C ILE A 218 -10.35 12.48 2.74
N THR A 219 -11.46 12.74 2.06
CA THR A 219 -12.66 11.88 2.11
C THR A 219 -12.33 10.46 1.62
N ASP A 220 -11.74 10.34 0.43
CA ASP A 220 -11.39 9.05 -0.17
C ASP A 220 -10.27 8.33 0.61
N LEU A 221 -9.32 9.08 1.17
CA LEU A 221 -8.25 8.57 2.02
C LEU A 221 -8.82 7.93 3.29
N ASN A 222 -9.70 8.64 4.00
CA ASN A 222 -10.31 8.13 5.24
C ASN A 222 -11.15 6.90 4.97
N TRP A 223 -11.93 6.90 3.89
CA TRP A 223 -12.70 5.72 3.48
C TRP A 223 -11.80 4.53 3.17
N ALA A 224 -10.72 4.73 2.40
CA ALA A 224 -9.79 3.65 2.06
C ALA A 224 -9.02 3.12 3.28
N GLN A 225 -8.67 3.98 4.24
CA GLN A 225 -8.08 3.57 5.52
C GLN A 225 -9.06 2.69 6.32
N HIS A 226 -10.32 3.10 6.38
CA HIS A 226 -11.36 2.32 7.07
C HIS A 226 -11.63 1.00 6.35
N PHE A 227 -11.71 1.00 5.02
CA PHE A 227 -11.80 -0.23 4.22
C PHE A 227 -10.65 -1.20 4.56
N ALA A 228 -9.42 -0.72 4.65
CA ALA A 228 -8.27 -1.56 4.97
C ALA A 228 -8.34 -2.15 6.38
N LEU A 229 -8.83 -1.38 7.36
CA LEU A 229 -9.07 -1.86 8.71
C LEU A 229 -10.08 -3.01 8.70
N LEU A 230 -11.25 -2.81 8.09
CA LEU A 230 -12.31 -3.81 7.99
C LEU A 230 -11.92 -5.02 7.14
N ASN A 231 -11.06 -4.83 6.12
CA ASN A 231 -10.50 -5.93 5.34
C ASN A 231 -9.68 -6.88 6.21
N ARG A 232 -8.83 -6.34 7.09
CA ARG A 232 -8.05 -7.15 8.05
C ARG A 232 -8.95 -7.83 9.08
N GLU A 233 -9.94 -7.12 9.63
CA GLU A 233 -10.92 -7.71 10.56
C GLU A 233 -11.67 -8.89 9.93
N GLU A 234 -12.17 -8.73 8.69
CA GLU A 234 -12.89 -9.80 7.99
C GLU A 234 -12.02 -11.03 7.74
N MET A 235 -10.75 -10.81 7.35
CA MET A 235 -9.81 -11.93 7.18
C MET A 235 -9.47 -12.60 8.52
N MET A 236 -9.23 -11.81 9.56
CA MET A 236 -8.87 -12.36 10.87
C MET A 236 -10.01 -13.20 11.44
N ASP A 237 -11.27 -12.76 11.32
CA ASP A 237 -12.41 -13.56 11.77
C ASP A 237 -12.51 -14.90 11.03
N ARG A 238 -12.17 -14.93 9.73
CA ARG A 238 -12.09 -16.18 8.96
C ARG A 238 -10.96 -17.07 9.45
N VAL A 239 -9.78 -16.50 9.71
CA VAL A 239 -8.61 -17.22 10.23
C VAL A 239 -8.88 -17.79 11.62
N VAL A 240 -9.52 -17.02 12.52
CA VAL A 240 -9.94 -17.47 13.85
C VAL A 240 -10.93 -18.64 13.72
N LYS A 241 -11.90 -18.54 12.81
CA LYS A 241 -12.85 -19.63 12.54
C LYS A 241 -12.17 -20.89 12.02
N ASP A 242 -11.22 -20.76 11.08
CA ASP A 242 -10.45 -21.89 10.56
C ASP A 242 -9.59 -22.53 11.65
N PHE A 243 -8.98 -21.71 12.50
CA PHE A 243 -8.20 -22.17 13.64
C PHE A 243 -9.10 -22.89 14.67
N ALA A 244 -10.29 -22.38 14.95
CA ALA A 244 -11.28 -23.02 15.82
C ALA A 244 -11.67 -24.42 15.33
N HIS A 245 -11.89 -24.60 14.03
CA HIS A 245 -12.16 -25.92 13.45
C HIS A 245 -10.95 -26.84 13.52
N PHE A 246 -9.76 -26.32 13.30
CA PHE A 246 -8.51 -27.08 13.39
C PHE A 246 -8.23 -27.59 14.82
N MET A 247 -8.53 -26.77 15.83
CA MET A 247 -8.33 -27.12 17.24
C MET A 247 -9.41 -28.05 17.80
N GLY A 248 -10.59 -28.05 17.22
CA GLY A 248 -11.77 -28.69 17.79
C GLY A 248 -12.06 -30.13 17.33
N ASP A 249 -11.18 -30.81 16.61
CA ASP A 249 -11.29 -32.24 16.21
C ASP A 249 -12.67 -32.61 15.63
N GLY A 250 -13.12 -31.83 14.64
CA GLY A 250 -14.40 -32.04 13.93
C GLY A 250 -15.58 -31.24 14.45
N LYS A 251 -15.45 -30.55 15.58
CA LYS A 251 -16.36 -29.46 16.02
C LYS A 251 -15.54 -28.24 16.31
N PRO A 252 -16.03 -27.00 16.01
CA PRO A 252 -15.29 -25.80 16.31
C PRO A 252 -14.99 -25.71 17.81
N ALA A 253 -13.71 -25.50 18.17
CA ALA A 253 -13.33 -25.10 19.52
C ALA A 253 -13.81 -23.67 19.79
N ILE A 254 -14.04 -23.33 21.05
CA ILE A 254 -14.22 -21.95 21.45
C ILE A 254 -12.84 -21.29 21.44
N ILE A 255 -12.69 -20.19 20.72
CA ILE A 255 -11.48 -19.37 20.76
C ILE A 255 -11.73 -18.20 21.71
N ASP A 256 -10.91 -18.14 22.75
CA ASP A 256 -10.83 -16.97 23.61
C ASP A 256 -9.74 -16.06 23.04
N GLU A 257 -10.14 -14.89 22.54
CA GLU A 257 -9.23 -13.89 22.02
C GLU A 257 -8.68 -13.06 23.20
N VAL A 258 -7.54 -13.50 23.74
CA VAL A 258 -6.90 -12.85 24.90
C VAL A 258 -6.51 -11.40 24.59
N GLU A 259 -6.07 -11.15 23.35
CA GLU A 259 -5.70 -9.82 22.87
C GLU A 259 -5.92 -9.73 21.34
N ARG A 260 -6.41 -8.57 20.88
CA ARG A 260 -6.54 -8.23 19.44
C ARG A 260 -5.93 -6.86 19.19
N ILE A 261 -4.95 -6.78 18.29
CA ILE A 261 -4.26 -5.54 17.90
C ILE A 261 -4.43 -5.35 16.40
N ASN A 262 -4.91 -4.19 15.95
CA ASN A 262 -5.05 -3.83 14.53
C ASN A 262 -4.47 -2.42 14.31
N CYS A 263 -3.41 -2.29 13.52
CA CYS A 263 -2.71 -1.03 13.30
C CYS A 263 -2.40 -0.79 11.82
N HIS A 264 -2.51 0.48 11.39
CA HIS A 264 -2.08 0.94 10.07
C HIS A 264 -0.58 1.27 10.07
N HIS A 265 0.03 1.21 8.88
CA HIS A 265 1.38 1.74 8.64
C HIS A 265 1.50 2.62 7.38
N ASN A 266 0.44 2.73 6.56
CA ASN A 266 0.34 3.67 5.44
C ASN A 266 -0.93 4.49 5.61
N PHE A 267 -0.84 5.60 6.32
CA PHE A 267 -2.02 6.41 6.64
C PHE A 267 -1.66 7.87 6.93
N THR A 268 -2.65 8.73 6.86
CA THR A 268 -2.51 10.14 7.25
C THR A 268 -3.65 10.53 8.17
N GLN A 269 -3.32 11.27 9.21
CA GLN A 269 -4.26 11.86 10.16
C GLN A 269 -3.87 13.29 10.47
N LYS A 270 -4.85 14.11 10.84
CA LYS A 270 -4.57 15.44 11.42
C LYS A 270 -4.19 15.25 12.88
N GLU A 271 -2.98 15.66 13.25
CA GLU A 271 -2.42 15.47 14.57
C GLU A 271 -1.80 16.78 15.09
N PHE A 272 -1.57 16.87 16.40
CA PHE A 272 -0.91 18.01 17.02
C PHE A 272 0.45 17.59 17.60
N HIS A 273 1.53 18.12 17.01
CA HIS A 273 2.88 17.81 17.39
C HIS A 273 3.73 19.07 17.55
N MET A 274 4.53 19.15 18.61
CA MET A 274 5.49 20.25 18.84
C MET A 274 4.86 21.64 18.68
N GLY A 275 3.63 21.83 19.20
CA GLY A 275 2.91 23.10 19.13
C GLY A 275 2.26 23.40 17.77
N ARG A 276 2.17 22.43 16.85
CA ARG A 276 1.66 22.61 15.49
C ARG A 276 0.58 21.60 15.14
N GLY A 277 -0.47 22.03 14.47
CA GLY A 277 -1.44 21.18 13.82
C GLY A 277 -0.91 20.76 12.44
N VAL A 278 -0.70 19.45 12.23
CA VAL A 278 -0.11 18.91 10.99
C VAL A 278 -0.97 17.79 10.43
N TRP A 279 -0.93 17.63 9.12
CA TRP A 279 -1.32 16.37 8.47
C TRP A 279 -0.11 15.45 8.52
N LEU A 280 -0.17 14.45 9.40
CA LEU A 280 0.95 13.54 9.62
C LEU A 280 0.77 12.29 8.77
N SER A 281 1.57 12.19 7.70
CA SER A 281 1.60 11.02 6.84
C SER A 281 2.64 10.03 7.33
N ARG A 282 2.22 8.81 7.65
CA ARG A 282 3.08 7.68 7.96
C ARG A 282 3.11 6.76 6.74
N LYS A 283 4.26 6.66 6.11
CA LYS A 283 4.51 5.76 4.99
C LYS A 283 5.47 4.67 5.41
N GLY A 284 4.94 3.48 5.69
CA GLY A 284 5.73 2.42 6.29
C GLY A 284 6.16 2.75 7.71
N ALA A 285 5.27 3.30 8.51
CA ALA A 285 5.48 3.58 9.93
C ALA A 285 4.17 3.41 10.71
N ILE A 286 4.24 2.84 11.90
CA ILE A 286 3.09 2.69 12.78
C ILE A 286 3.02 3.83 13.79
N LYS A 287 1.83 4.07 14.33
CA LYS A 287 1.62 4.94 15.50
C LYS A 287 2.20 4.29 16.75
N ALA A 288 2.95 5.04 17.56
CA ALA A 288 3.63 4.58 18.76
C ALA A 288 3.49 5.60 19.91
N ASP A 289 2.25 6.05 20.18
CA ASP A 289 1.96 6.81 21.39
C ASP A 289 2.32 5.97 22.61
N GLU A 290 2.62 6.62 23.72
CA GLU A 290 2.93 5.94 24.98
C GLU A 290 1.82 4.96 25.37
N GLY A 291 2.19 3.70 25.63
CA GLY A 291 1.26 2.64 26.00
C GLY A 291 0.46 2.05 24.83
N THR A 292 0.55 2.59 23.61
CA THR A 292 -0.19 2.05 22.45
C THR A 292 0.43 0.77 21.91
N PRO A 293 -0.31 -0.34 21.79
CA PRO A 293 0.20 -1.57 21.19
C PRO A 293 0.40 -1.42 19.68
N GLY A 294 1.41 -2.10 19.16
CA GLY A 294 1.74 -2.10 17.73
C GLY A 294 2.34 -3.43 17.28
N LEU A 295 2.44 -3.61 15.96
CA LEU A 295 2.93 -4.83 15.33
C LEU A 295 4.04 -4.49 14.33
N ILE A 296 5.17 -5.18 14.43
CA ILE A 296 6.32 -5.02 13.54
C ILE A 296 6.73 -6.39 13.00
N PRO A 297 6.26 -6.78 11.79
CA PRO A 297 6.67 -8.02 11.17
C PRO A 297 8.09 -7.96 10.62
N GLY A 298 8.79 -9.08 10.70
CA GLY A 298 10.00 -9.32 9.95
C GLY A 298 9.72 -9.69 8.49
N SER A 299 10.35 -10.74 8.01
CA SER A 299 10.15 -11.32 6.69
C SER A 299 9.79 -12.81 6.79
N MET A 300 9.68 -13.52 5.65
CA MET A 300 9.45 -14.96 5.67
C MET A 300 10.59 -15.67 6.43
N GLY A 301 10.23 -16.40 7.48
CA GLY A 301 11.20 -17.17 8.28
C GLY A 301 11.93 -16.37 9.37
N THR A 302 11.67 -15.06 9.53
CA THR A 302 12.24 -14.27 10.63
C THR A 302 11.18 -13.93 11.68
N ALA A 303 11.61 -13.42 12.84
CA ALA A 303 10.72 -13.03 13.92
C ALA A 303 9.83 -11.84 13.53
N SER A 304 8.64 -11.77 14.15
CA SER A 304 7.77 -10.60 14.19
C SER A 304 7.63 -10.16 15.66
N TYR A 305 7.20 -8.91 15.89
CA TYR A 305 7.17 -8.35 17.23
C TYR A 305 5.82 -7.72 17.55
N VAL A 306 5.34 -7.98 18.77
CA VAL A 306 4.32 -7.17 19.42
C VAL A 306 5.04 -6.14 20.29
N VAL A 307 4.74 -4.88 20.08
CA VAL A 307 5.44 -3.76 20.74
C VAL A 307 4.47 -2.82 21.42
N VAL A 308 5.01 -1.99 22.31
CA VAL A 308 4.28 -0.87 22.93
C VAL A 308 5.03 0.42 22.65
N GLY A 309 4.33 1.44 22.21
CA GLY A 309 4.89 2.75 21.92
C GLY A 309 5.41 3.44 23.17
N LYS A 310 6.53 4.17 23.02
CA LYS A 310 7.15 5.00 24.05
C LYS A 310 6.80 6.49 23.95
N GLY A 311 5.94 6.88 23.00
CA GLY A 311 5.53 8.26 22.83
C GLY A 311 6.66 9.21 22.42
N ASN A 312 7.70 8.74 21.72
CA ASN A 312 8.87 9.54 21.35
C ASN A 312 8.46 10.76 20.52
N VAL A 313 8.60 11.95 21.10
CA VAL A 313 8.14 13.22 20.47
C VAL A 313 8.91 13.55 19.20
N PRO A 314 10.26 13.43 19.14
CA PRO A 314 11.03 13.68 17.91
C PRO A 314 10.64 12.81 16.72
N SER A 315 10.17 11.59 16.91
CA SER A 315 9.68 10.69 15.86
C SER A 315 8.19 10.90 15.54
N PHE A 316 7.55 11.94 16.06
CA PHE A 316 6.09 12.15 15.99
C PHE A 316 5.31 10.95 16.56
N LYS A 317 5.82 10.38 17.65
CA LYS A 317 5.22 9.20 18.29
C LYS A 317 4.99 8.08 17.28
N SER A 318 6.02 7.75 16.51
CA SER A 318 5.99 6.77 15.44
C SER A 318 7.17 5.81 15.53
N SER A 319 7.02 4.62 14.94
CA SER A 319 8.03 3.57 14.93
C SER A 319 8.06 2.85 13.58
N PRO A 320 9.08 2.00 13.28
CA PRO A 320 9.13 1.22 12.06
C PRO A 320 7.91 0.31 11.92
N HIS A 321 7.59 -0.07 10.70
CA HIS A 321 6.49 -0.99 10.38
C HIS A 321 6.94 -2.41 10.07
N GLY A 322 8.23 -2.68 9.95
CA GLY A 322 8.77 -3.97 9.56
C GLY A 322 10.29 -3.94 9.40
N ALA A 323 10.84 -4.93 8.69
CA ALA A 323 12.30 -5.04 8.48
C ALA A 323 12.87 -4.00 7.50
N GLY A 324 12.08 -3.52 6.52
CA GLY A 324 12.59 -2.70 5.43
C GLY A 324 13.40 -3.49 4.39
N ARG A 325 13.38 -3.08 3.14
CA ARG A 325 14.03 -3.81 2.06
C ARG A 325 15.43 -3.28 1.76
N VAL A 326 16.37 -4.20 1.47
CA VAL A 326 17.70 -3.86 0.91
C VAL A 326 17.77 -4.18 -0.58
N TYR A 327 16.94 -5.11 -1.09
CA TYR A 327 16.87 -5.43 -2.51
C TYR A 327 15.53 -5.04 -3.12
N GLY A 328 15.56 -4.44 -4.31
CA GLY A 328 14.37 -4.34 -5.15
C GLY A 328 13.85 -5.74 -5.52
N ARG A 329 12.51 -5.89 -5.68
CA ARG A 329 11.89 -7.20 -5.90
C ARG A 329 12.46 -8.00 -7.08
N ASN A 330 12.71 -7.32 -8.21
CA ASN A 330 13.28 -7.98 -9.39
C ASN A 330 14.74 -8.42 -9.16
N GLN A 331 15.49 -7.66 -8.38
CA GLN A 331 16.87 -8.00 -8.02
C GLN A 331 16.88 -9.20 -7.07
N ALA A 332 16.04 -9.20 -6.03
CA ALA A 332 15.92 -10.33 -5.11
C ALA A 332 15.62 -11.65 -5.84
N ARG A 333 14.66 -11.65 -6.79
CA ARG A 333 14.35 -12.84 -7.61
C ARG A 333 15.49 -13.33 -8.50
N LYS A 334 16.45 -12.45 -8.84
CA LYS A 334 17.64 -12.83 -9.60
C LYS A 334 18.79 -13.31 -8.71
N THR A 335 18.81 -12.86 -7.46
CA THR A 335 19.89 -13.11 -6.51
C THR A 335 19.67 -14.41 -5.74
N PHE A 336 18.43 -14.65 -5.29
CA PHE A 336 18.12 -15.78 -4.39
C PHE A 336 17.52 -16.97 -5.14
N THR A 337 17.78 -18.17 -4.59
CA THR A 337 17.31 -19.46 -5.10
C THR A 337 16.20 -20.04 -4.24
N ILE A 338 15.56 -21.10 -4.74
CA ILE A 338 14.52 -21.81 -3.96
C ILE A 338 15.16 -22.54 -2.76
N GLU A 339 16.41 -22.97 -2.88
CA GLU A 339 17.18 -23.62 -1.82
C GLU A 339 17.48 -22.63 -0.68
N ASP A 340 17.70 -21.35 -1.01
CA ASP A 340 17.86 -20.31 0.02
C ASP A 340 16.54 -20.06 0.75
N LEU A 341 15.42 -20.09 0.05
CA LEU A 341 14.09 -20.00 0.67
C LEU A 341 13.82 -21.21 1.58
N ASP A 342 14.14 -22.43 1.12
CA ASP A 342 13.96 -23.64 1.93
C ASP A 342 14.75 -23.58 3.24
N LYS A 343 15.99 -23.08 3.20
CA LYS A 343 16.82 -22.88 4.41
C LYS A 343 16.17 -21.87 5.38
N ALA A 344 15.64 -20.78 4.86
CA ALA A 344 14.99 -19.76 5.67
C ALA A 344 13.68 -20.24 6.31
N MET A 345 13.00 -21.20 5.69
CA MET A 345 11.69 -21.70 6.10
C MET A 345 11.74 -23.05 6.85
N VAL A 346 12.91 -23.47 7.33
CA VAL A 346 13.03 -24.70 8.11
C VAL A 346 12.13 -24.65 9.35
N GLY A 347 11.30 -25.68 9.53
CA GLY A 347 10.36 -25.80 10.66
C GLY A 347 9.08 -24.98 10.52
N ILE A 348 8.86 -24.32 9.37
CA ILE A 348 7.66 -23.53 9.09
C ILE A 348 6.85 -24.20 7.99
N GLU A 349 5.55 -24.42 8.23
CA GLU A 349 4.64 -24.91 7.20
C GLU A 349 4.30 -23.79 6.22
N TYR A 350 4.65 -23.95 4.94
CA TYR A 350 4.37 -22.95 3.90
C TYR A 350 4.22 -23.62 2.52
N LYS A 351 3.63 -22.89 1.58
CA LYS A 351 3.58 -23.33 0.19
C LYS A 351 4.92 -23.04 -0.50
N ARG A 352 5.71 -24.06 -0.78
CA ARG A 352 6.98 -23.93 -1.50
C ARG A 352 6.76 -23.38 -2.91
N SER A 353 7.30 -22.19 -3.23
CA SER A 353 7.14 -21.55 -4.54
C SER A 353 8.22 -20.51 -4.82
N ALA A 354 8.82 -20.56 -6.02
CA ALA A 354 9.73 -19.54 -6.51
C ALA A 354 9.07 -18.15 -6.65
N ALA A 355 7.73 -18.07 -6.59
CA ALA A 355 7.02 -16.79 -6.58
C ALA A 355 7.29 -15.95 -5.33
N PHE A 356 7.86 -16.53 -4.28
CA PHE A 356 8.14 -15.87 -2.99
C PHE A 356 9.60 -15.48 -2.81
N LEU A 357 10.48 -15.71 -3.79
CA LEU A 357 11.91 -15.37 -3.70
C LEU A 357 12.17 -13.88 -3.45
N ASP A 358 11.27 -13.00 -3.81
CA ASP A 358 11.38 -11.58 -3.49
C ASP A 358 10.97 -11.23 -2.06
N GLU A 359 10.50 -12.18 -1.28
CA GLU A 359 10.08 -12.01 0.13
C GLU A 359 11.00 -12.76 1.12
N ILE A 360 12.10 -13.34 0.64
CA ILE A 360 13.10 -14.06 1.45
C ILE A 360 13.81 -13.12 2.45
N PRO A 361 14.27 -13.57 3.62
CA PRO A 361 14.96 -12.71 4.61
C PRO A 361 16.11 -11.90 4.02
N GLY A 362 16.96 -12.51 3.19
CA GLY A 362 18.08 -11.82 2.55
C GLY A 362 17.71 -10.64 1.65
N ALA A 363 16.44 -10.43 1.33
CA ALA A 363 15.95 -9.25 0.58
C ALA A 363 15.62 -8.06 1.49
N TYR A 364 15.72 -8.23 2.80
CA TYR A 364 15.36 -7.26 3.84
C TYR A 364 16.56 -6.93 4.72
N LYS A 365 16.49 -5.83 5.47
CA LYS A 365 17.41 -5.55 6.56
C LYS A 365 17.25 -6.63 7.64
N ASP A 366 18.29 -6.84 8.41
CA ASP A 366 18.18 -7.66 9.60
C ASP A 366 17.19 -7.02 10.58
N ILE A 367 16.15 -7.76 10.93
CA ILE A 367 15.08 -7.26 11.80
C ILE A 367 15.60 -6.97 13.21
N ASP A 368 16.59 -7.68 13.69
CA ASP A 368 17.16 -7.46 15.02
C ASP A 368 17.90 -6.11 15.08
N VAL A 369 18.59 -5.73 13.99
CA VAL A 369 19.21 -4.40 13.87
C VAL A 369 18.14 -3.31 13.82
N VAL A 370 17.05 -3.51 13.08
CA VAL A 370 15.93 -2.56 13.02
C VAL A 370 15.30 -2.37 14.40
N MET A 371 15.14 -3.45 15.16
CA MET A 371 14.57 -3.39 16.52
C MET A 371 15.51 -2.76 17.53
N ASP A 372 16.83 -2.96 17.42
CA ASP A 372 17.81 -2.23 18.26
C ASP A 372 17.79 -0.72 17.97
N ASP A 373 17.72 -0.34 16.70
CA ASP A 373 17.56 1.06 16.29
C ASP A 373 16.23 1.66 16.78
N ALA A 374 15.19 0.84 16.98
CA ALA A 374 13.85 1.25 17.43
C ALA A 374 13.70 1.34 18.95
N LYS A 375 14.71 1.01 19.73
CA LYS A 375 14.63 0.93 21.21
C LYS A 375 14.15 2.20 21.91
N ASP A 376 14.37 3.38 21.31
CA ASP A 376 13.87 4.66 21.84
C ASP A 376 12.41 4.95 21.42
N LEU A 377 11.86 4.18 20.47
CA LEU A 377 10.54 4.37 19.88
C LEU A 377 9.49 3.44 20.48
N VAL A 378 9.88 2.19 20.72
CA VAL A 378 9.01 1.12 21.21
C VAL A 378 9.71 0.24 22.24
N GLU A 379 8.91 -0.48 23.02
CA GLU A 379 9.31 -1.59 23.87
C GLU A 379 8.79 -2.89 23.27
N ILE A 380 9.63 -3.93 23.18
CA ILE A 380 9.23 -5.27 22.75
C ILE A 380 8.45 -5.93 23.88
N ARG A 381 7.22 -6.33 23.58
CA ARG A 381 6.33 -7.04 24.50
C ARG A 381 6.33 -8.55 24.25
N HIS A 382 6.30 -8.94 22.99
CA HIS A 382 6.41 -10.32 22.56
C HIS A 382 7.26 -10.44 21.28
N THR A 383 8.03 -11.53 21.22
CA THR A 383 8.76 -11.96 20.01
C THR A 383 8.05 -13.18 19.43
N LEU A 384 7.57 -13.08 18.20
CA LEU A 384 6.73 -14.08 17.55
C LEU A 384 7.55 -14.89 16.54
N ARG A 385 7.54 -16.21 16.68
CA ARG A 385 8.21 -17.17 15.80
C ARG A 385 7.16 -17.85 14.91
N GLN A 386 7.33 -17.80 13.60
CA GLN A 386 6.40 -18.40 12.63
C GLN A 386 6.41 -19.93 12.74
N ILE A 387 5.23 -20.55 12.64
CA ILE A 387 5.04 -22.00 12.46
C ILE A 387 4.21 -22.31 11.22
N VAL A 388 3.37 -21.38 10.74
CA VAL A 388 2.64 -21.45 9.45
C VAL A 388 2.77 -20.10 8.74
N ASN A 389 3.03 -20.14 7.42
CA ASN A 389 3.05 -18.94 6.59
C ASN A 389 2.21 -19.13 5.31
N VAL A 390 1.26 -18.24 5.09
CA VAL A 390 0.36 -18.20 3.92
C VAL A 390 0.58 -16.91 3.14
N LYS A 391 0.91 -17.05 1.86
CA LYS A 391 1.14 -15.91 0.96
C LYS A 391 0.41 -16.05 -0.37
N GLY A 392 0.01 -14.93 -0.95
CA GLY A 392 -0.56 -14.86 -2.29
C GLY A 392 0.50 -14.66 -3.37
N ASN A 393 0.34 -15.36 -4.50
CA ASN A 393 1.21 -15.20 -5.65
C ASN A 393 0.97 -13.84 -6.33
N ARG A 394 2.05 -13.21 -6.82
CA ARG A 394 1.91 -12.16 -7.82
C ARG A 394 1.68 -12.79 -9.21
N PRO A 395 0.78 -12.26 -10.03
CA PRO A 395 0.76 -12.63 -11.44
C PRO A 395 2.16 -12.36 -12.02
N ARG A 396 2.69 -13.32 -12.81
CA ARG A 396 3.87 -13.02 -13.63
C ARG A 396 3.48 -11.83 -14.51
N THR A 397 4.09 -10.68 -14.33
CA THR A 397 4.04 -9.64 -15.34
C THR A 397 4.73 -10.23 -16.56
N THR A 398 3.98 -10.63 -17.56
CA THR A 398 4.54 -10.77 -18.91
C THR A 398 5.26 -9.45 -19.19
N PRO A 399 6.52 -9.45 -19.63
CA PRO A 399 7.18 -8.23 -20.03
C PRO A 399 6.22 -7.54 -21.01
N ARG A 400 5.74 -6.32 -20.69
CA ARG A 400 5.14 -5.48 -21.74
C ARG A 400 6.17 -5.48 -22.84
N ASN A 401 5.79 -5.92 -24.06
CA ASN A 401 6.63 -5.79 -25.23
C ASN A 401 7.17 -4.37 -25.23
N THR A 402 8.42 -4.22 -24.83
CA THR A 402 9.16 -2.98 -25.03
C THR A 402 9.17 -2.80 -26.52
N LYS A 403 8.46 -1.81 -27.01
CA LYS A 403 8.57 -1.36 -28.40
C LYS A 403 10.06 -1.23 -28.66
N CYS A 404 10.58 -2.00 -29.62
CA CYS A 404 11.94 -1.78 -30.10
C CYS A 404 12.08 -0.31 -30.47
N PRO A 405 13.17 0.36 -30.10
CA PRO A 405 13.48 1.68 -30.65
C PRO A 405 13.43 1.56 -32.16
N ALA A 406 12.72 2.45 -32.81
CA ALA A 406 12.72 2.52 -34.28
C ALA A 406 14.12 2.93 -34.73
N ASP A 407 14.87 2.00 -35.30
CA ASP A 407 16.06 2.30 -36.06
C ASP A 407 15.63 3.06 -37.32
N ILE A 408 16.07 4.28 -37.43
CA ILE A 408 15.85 5.13 -38.60
C ILE A 408 16.77 4.58 -39.70
N GLY A 409 16.21 3.70 -40.59
CA GLY A 409 16.91 3.35 -41.84
C GLY A 409 17.08 1.87 -42.19
N GLY A 410 16.24 0.96 -41.76
CA GLY A 410 16.32 -0.45 -42.13
C GLY A 410 14.99 -1.17 -42.23
N ALA A 411 14.83 -1.99 -43.20
CA ALA A 411 13.59 -2.78 -43.44
C ALA A 411 13.29 -3.71 -42.27
N LEU A 412 12.12 -3.57 -41.63
CA LEU A 412 11.59 -4.41 -40.55
C LEU A 412 11.55 -5.89 -40.99
N ARG A 413 12.26 -6.74 -40.29
CA ARG A 413 12.13 -8.19 -40.36
C ARG A 413 11.61 -8.73 -39.04
N CYS A 414 10.34 -9.09 -38.99
CA CYS A 414 9.76 -9.84 -37.86
C CYS A 414 9.73 -11.35 -38.19
N ARG A 415 10.11 -12.19 -37.23
CA ARG A 415 9.91 -13.65 -37.28
C ARG A 415 8.71 -13.99 -36.40
N ASP A 416 7.82 -14.87 -36.92
CA ASP A 416 6.76 -15.48 -36.11
C ASP A 416 7.33 -16.63 -35.23
N GLN A 417 6.51 -17.13 -34.33
CA GLN A 417 6.88 -18.21 -33.41
C GLN A 417 7.17 -19.57 -34.14
N SER A 418 6.93 -19.64 -35.43
CA SER A 418 7.19 -20.84 -36.24
C SER A 418 8.45 -20.74 -37.11
N GLY A 419 9.18 -19.62 -37.09
CA GLY A 419 10.46 -19.45 -37.77
C GLY A 419 10.36 -19.21 -39.29
N LYS A 420 9.17 -19.04 -39.89
CA LYS A 420 8.99 -18.82 -41.31
C LYS A 420 8.97 -17.34 -41.68
N ARG A 421 9.68 -16.98 -42.76
CA ARG A 421 9.73 -15.61 -43.32
C ARG A 421 8.47 -15.33 -44.14
N ARG A 422 7.71 -14.32 -43.78
CA ARG A 422 6.68 -13.71 -44.63
C ARG A 422 7.08 -12.29 -45.05
N SER A 423 7.03 -12.00 -46.34
CA SER A 423 7.19 -10.67 -46.89
C SER A 423 5.85 -9.94 -46.86
N VAL A 424 5.80 -8.76 -46.25
CA VAL A 424 4.61 -7.90 -46.23
C VAL A 424 4.82 -6.78 -47.24
N ARG A 425 3.93 -6.69 -48.26
CA ARG A 425 3.88 -5.58 -49.23
C ARG A 425 3.51 -4.28 -48.50
N LYS A 426 4.14 -3.17 -48.92
CA LYS A 426 3.88 -1.82 -48.42
C LYS A 426 2.38 -1.50 -48.50
N ALA A 427 1.74 -1.35 -47.33
CA ALA A 427 0.48 -0.64 -47.19
C ALA A 427 0.78 0.74 -46.57
N GLN A 428 0.17 1.78 -47.14
CA GLN A 428 0.28 3.14 -46.65
C GLN A 428 -0.29 3.21 -45.24
N ILE A 429 0.59 3.45 -44.25
CA ILE A 429 0.18 3.67 -42.88
C ILE A 429 -0.02 5.19 -42.71
N ARG A 430 -1.27 5.61 -42.54
CA ARG A 430 -1.59 6.91 -41.99
C ARG A 430 -1.21 6.88 -40.48
N LEU A 431 -0.34 7.79 -40.10
CA LEU A 431 -0.01 8.03 -38.67
C LEU A 431 -1.27 8.52 -37.96
N VAL A 432 -1.84 7.67 -37.13
CA VAL A 432 -2.78 8.09 -36.08
C VAL A 432 -2.03 7.93 -34.76
N GLN A 433 -1.76 9.04 -34.09
CA GLN A 433 -1.29 9.01 -32.71
C GLN A 433 -2.41 8.46 -31.84
N LEU A 434 -2.27 7.23 -31.41
CA LEU A 434 -3.13 6.61 -30.40
C LEU A 434 -2.61 7.00 -29.00
N PHE A 435 -3.32 7.89 -28.37
CA PHE A 435 -3.34 7.93 -26.91
C PHE A 435 -4.16 6.73 -26.45
N ASP A 436 -3.58 5.85 -25.66
CA ASP A 436 -4.28 4.76 -24.99
C ASP A 436 -5.29 5.35 -23.98
N VAL A 437 -6.50 5.57 -24.45
CA VAL A 437 -7.68 5.71 -23.60
C VAL A 437 -8.45 4.40 -23.77
N ASP A 438 -8.57 3.60 -22.73
CA ASP A 438 -9.49 2.47 -22.69
C ASP A 438 -10.91 2.99 -22.95
N VAL A 439 -11.42 2.74 -24.14
CA VAL A 439 -12.77 3.10 -24.57
C VAL A 439 -13.74 2.20 -23.80
N LEU A 440 -14.55 2.81 -22.96
CA LEU A 440 -15.79 2.22 -22.45
C LEU A 440 -16.79 2.17 -23.59
N GLU A 441 -17.22 0.99 -24.00
CA GLU A 441 -18.40 0.83 -24.85
C GLU A 441 -19.64 1.26 -24.06
N GLY A 442 -20.33 2.26 -24.59
CA GLY A 442 -21.67 2.64 -24.15
C GLY A 442 -21.88 4.14 -23.97
N HIS A 443 -22.26 4.79 -25.09
CA HIS A 443 -22.92 6.11 -25.18
C HIS A 443 -22.24 7.34 -24.58
N ASP A 444 -22.05 8.31 -25.48
CA ASP A 444 -21.64 9.71 -25.41
C ASP A 444 -20.14 9.99 -25.60
N ALA A 445 -19.83 10.28 -26.87
CA ALA A 445 -18.56 10.79 -27.31
C ALA A 445 -18.43 12.27 -26.91
N TYR A 446 -17.51 12.59 -25.99
CA TYR A 446 -17.05 13.97 -25.82
C TYR A 446 -15.88 14.23 -26.76
N VAL A 447 -16.13 15.07 -27.77
CA VAL A 447 -15.11 15.61 -28.68
C VAL A 447 -14.39 16.75 -27.95
N PHE A 448 -13.11 16.56 -27.62
CA PHE A 448 -12.25 17.68 -27.21
C PHE A 448 -11.73 18.40 -28.44
N HIS A 449 -12.18 19.64 -28.67
CA HIS A 449 -11.57 20.55 -29.63
C HIS A 449 -10.30 21.18 -29.02
N GLU A 450 -9.20 21.03 -29.75
CA GLU A 450 -8.01 21.87 -29.57
C GLU A 450 -8.36 23.34 -29.77
N SER A 451 -7.99 24.18 -28.83
CA SER A 451 -8.10 25.63 -28.93
C SER A 451 -7.14 26.17 -29.98
N ARG A 452 -7.62 26.36 -31.21
CA ARG A 452 -7.02 27.29 -32.17
C ARG A 452 -7.63 28.66 -31.98
N ARG A 453 -6.78 29.68 -31.93
CA ARG A 453 -7.13 31.11 -31.85
C ARG A 453 -8.28 31.46 -32.81
N ALA A 454 -9.38 31.92 -32.24
CA ALA A 454 -10.47 32.49 -32.99
C ALA A 454 -10.06 33.88 -33.49
N VAL A 455 -10.01 34.05 -34.81
CA VAL A 455 -10.02 35.35 -35.47
C VAL A 455 -11.46 35.82 -35.50
N HIS A 456 -11.71 37.00 -34.96
CA HIS A 456 -13.04 37.63 -34.88
C HIS A 456 -13.44 38.11 -36.28
N VAL A 457 -14.56 37.57 -36.82
CA VAL A 457 -15.25 38.11 -38.00
C VAL A 457 -16.62 38.58 -37.52
N PRO A 458 -17.00 39.86 -37.69
CA PRO A 458 -18.31 40.36 -37.25
C PRO A 458 -19.41 40.01 -38.23
N HIS A 459 -20.52 39.42 -37.74
CA HIS A 459 -21.80 39.37 -38.45
C HIS A 459 -22.76 40.43 -37.91
N PRO A 460 -23.51 41.10 -38.77
CA PRO A 460 -24.36 42.19 -38.36
C PRO A 460 -25.77 41.74 -37.95
N GLY A 461 -26.26 42.33 -36.86
CA GLY A 461 -27.67 42.53 -36.58
C GLY A 461 -28.36 41.49 -35.71
N VAL A 462 -28.54 41.82 -34.43
CA VAL A 462 -29.81 41.85 -33.70
C VAL A 462 -29.54 42.49 -32.33
N GLY A 463 -30.42 43.36 -31.90
CA GLY A 463 -30.25 44.39 -30.87
C GLY A 463 -30.09 43.92 -29.43
N HIS A 464 -29.44 44.78 -28.68
CA HIS A 464 -29.31 44.74 -27.22
C HIS A 464 -30.62 45.12 -26.48
N PRO A 465 -30.75 44.63 -25.23
CA PRO A 465 -31.03 45.59 -24.17
C PRO A 465 -29.87 45.63 -23.15
N GLN A 466 -29.52 46.87 -22.79
CA GLN A 466 -28.63 47.23 -21.69
C GLN A 466 -29.24 46.81 -20.34
N LEU A 467 -28.44 46.31 -19.46
CA LEU A 467 -28.69 46.28 -18.01
C LEU A 467 -27.53 47.01 -17.34
N GLU A 468 -27.83 48.19 -16.82
CA GLU A 468 -27.02 48.89 -15.85
C GLU A 468 -27.01 48.12 -14.53
N VAL A 469 -25.84 47.97 -13.94
CA VAL A 469 -25.69 47.56 -12.55
C VAL A 469 -24.90 48.65 -11.82
N ASP A 470 -25.58 49.35 -10.94
CA ASP A 470 -25.02 50.28 -9.95
C ASP A 470 -24.15 49.52 -8.94
N LEU A 471 -22.95 50.04 -8.68
CA LEU A 471 -22.11 49.69 -7.54
C LEU A 471 -22.28 50.80 -6.46
N PRO A 472 -22.53 50.46 -5.20
CA PRO A 472 -22.35 51.44 -4.12
C PRO A 472 -20.93 51.46 -3.58
N VAL A 473 -20.54 52.62 -3.16
CA VAL A 473 -19.30 53.13 -2.57
C VAL A 473 -18.75 52.28 -1.40
#